data_7cd2ced7a215f9ca76680caafe5bc4ed
#
_entry.id   7cd2ced7a215f9ca76680caafe5bc4ed
#
_cell.length_a   1.000
_cell.length_b   1.000
_cell.length_c   1.000
_cell.angle_alpha   90.00
_cell.angle_beta   90.00
_cell.angle_gamma   90.00
#
_symmetry.space_group_name_H-M   'P 1'
#
loop_
_entity.id
_entity.type
_entity.pdbx_description
1 polymer ?
#
loop_
_entity_poly.entity_id
_entity_poly.type
_entity_poly.pdbx_seq_one_letter_code
_entity_poly.pdbx_strand_id
1 'polypeptide(L)'
;LESKLPEFIEAHLGKTWASLMTLHLQPLTSIYFNSHRLPEIGPTGDLSYVYIFSAIGIFVLLIACINFMNLSTAQSLQRAREVGVRKVLGVSRGQLIRQFLGESLLLAFLAMILALTVAQLALPVFGELSGYELSGMMFFNPSIITGLLGTVIIIGILSGLYPAFILSAFKPSEVLSGNISLGSSHLNIKSSNNLLRRGLIILQFSISIVLLIGTGVISNQLNYIQNKDLGFNKDQIMVVRLNEDLRNNYDAFKQKLTQNSEIQGVGASSQVPGIPIALQGYRPEGMTEGNLLTNTIFIDEDYLNTMEIKLIAGRGFSSNRPTDLEKGFLLNKAAVSHFGWTDAKEAIGKTIRAVGEHGIDGKVIGIVENFNYESLYNQVKPLVLRYRNFENMLSIRMTGEHIRQTRDYIEGQWNILRPNEPFVSWFLDEQLQTLYDSATRMSTLFRYFSGIAIFIACLGLFGLASFTIQRRTKEIGIRKVLGASLNRLLILLSKEYTLLVVLANIVAWPLAYLVMSNWLGDFAYRVSLKPWIFFGTGSLVVLIALVTVGFHSLRVARMNPVKSLKNE
;
A
#
# COMPACT_ATOMS: atom_id res chain seq x y z
N LEU A 1 -30.43 2.44 24.00
CA LEU A 1 -30.84 3.44 22.99
C LEU A 1 -31.02 2.80 21.63
N GLU A 2 -30.08 1.95 21.17
CA GLU A 2 -30.17 1.24 19.88
C GLU A 2 -31.44 0.39 19.75
N SER A 3 -31.90 -0.25 20.80
CA SER A 3 -33.13 -1.07 20.77
C SER A 3 -34.41 -0.29 20.47
N LYS A 4 -34.37 1.06 20.56
CA LYS A 4 -35.51 1.95 20.24
C LYS A 4 -35.44 2.53 18.83
N LEU A 5 -34.31 2.33 18.11
CA LEU A 5 -34.12 2.91 16.79
C LEU A 5 -35.04 2.31 15.72
N PRO A 6 -35.38 1.01 15.71
CA PRO A 6 -36.34 0.46 14.75
C PRO A 6 -37.74 1.08 14.89
N GLU A 7 -38.24 1.25 16.11
CA GLU A 7 -39.52 1.93 16.38
C GLU A 7 -39.50 3.40 15.95
N PHE A 8 -38.37 4.07 16.17
CA PHE A 8 -38.16 5.45 15.72
C PHE A 8 -38.22 5.57 14.20
N ILE A 9 -37.57 4.65 13.47
CA ILE A 9 -37.62 4.63 11.99
C ILE A 9 -39.07 4.38 11.52
N GLU A 10 -39.76 3.42 12.11
CA GLU A 10 -41.14 3.09 11.73
C GLU A 10 -42.10 4.27 11.99
N ALA A 11 -41.92 4.95 13.11
CA ALA A 11 -42.77 6.09 13.49
C ALA A 11 -42.54 7.33 12.59
N HIS A 12 -41.29 7.59 12.15
CA HIS A 12 -40.97 8.84 11.45
C HIS A 12 -40.77 8.68 9.93
N LEU A 13 -40.38 7.50 9.46
CA LEU A 13 -40.11 7.21 8.06
C LEU A 13 -41.06 6.16 7.46
N GLY A 14 -41.86 5.50 8.30
CA GLY A 14 -42.81 4.48 7.89
C GLY A 14 -42.24 3.07 7.76
N LYS A 15 -43.15 2.08 7.65
CA LYS A 15 -42.81 0.63 7.65
C LYS A 15 -41.85 0.22 6.52
N THR A 16 -41.96 0.85 5.36
CA THR A 16 -41.12 0.54 4.21
C THR A 16 -39.65 0.86 4.49
N TRP A 17 -39.37 2.00 5.10
CA TRP A 17 -38.00 2.39 5.49
C TRP A 17 -37.48 1.59 6.67
N ALA A 18 -38.34 1.23 7.61
CA ALA A 18 -37.97 0.37 8.75
C ALA A 18 -37.50 -1.03 8.32
N SER A 19 -37.98 -1.55 7.18
CA SER A 19 -37.53 -2.82 6.62
C SER A 19 -36.24 -2.73 5.81
N LEU A 20 -35.87 -1.52 5.36
CA LEU A 20 -34.72 -1.28 4.45
C LEU A 20 -33.52 -0.64 5.14
N MET A 21 -33.76 0.03 6.29
CA MET A 21 -32.74 0.85 6.96
C MET A 21 -32.56 0.40 8.41
N THR A 22 -31.33 0.23 8.84
CA THR A 22 -30.96 -0.01 10.23
C THR A 22 -30.05 1.11 10.71
N LEU A 23 -30.47 1.80 11.78
CA LEU A 23 -29.63 2.81 12.42
C LEU A 23 -28.75 2.15 13.49
N HIS A 24 -27.48 2.54 13.51
CA HIS A 24 -26.50 2.12 14.50
C HIS A 24 -25.88 3.34 15.18
N LEU A 25 -25.61 3.21 16.47
CA LEU A 25 -24.84 4.20 17.21
C LEU A 25 -23.37 3.81 17.21
N GLN A 26 -22.52 4.70 16.73
CA GLN A 26 -21.08 4.49 16.70
C GLN A 26 -20.39 5.48 17.65
N PRO A 27 -19.53 5.01 18.58
CA PRO A 27 -18.75 5.91 19.43
C PRO A 27 -17.89 6.85 18.57
N LEU A 28 -17.89 8.15 18.89
CA LEU A 28 -17.15 9.17 18.15
C LEU A 28 -15.66 8.81 17.98
N THR A 29 -15.05 8.25 19.03
CA THR A 29 -13.64 7.83 19.03
C THR A 29 -13.34 6.65 18.11
N SER A 30 -14.36 5.88 17.70
CA SER A 30 -14.20 4.73 16.81
C SER A 30 -14.42 5.06 15.33
N ILE A 31 -14.97 6.24 15.01
CA ILE A 31 -15.31 6.63 13.65
C ILE A 31 -14.07 6.65 12.78
N TYR A 32 -12.98 7.24 13.26
CA TYR A 32 -11.75 7.43 12.49
C TYR A 32 -11.21 6.12 11.87
N PHE A 33 -11.21 5.01 12.62
CA PHE A 33 -10.64 3.74 12.16
C PHE A 33 -11.66 2.69 11.71
N ASN A 34 -12.91 2.80 12.16
CA ASN A 34 -13.90 1.75 11.97
C ASN A 34 -15.11 2.17 11.14
N SER A 35 -15.13 3.41 10.63
CA SER A 35 -16.17 3.82 9.73
C SER A 35 -15.78 3.52 8.28
N HIS A 36 -16.61 2.72 7.63
CA HIS A 36 -16.54 2.43 6.19
C HIS A 36 -17.76 2.97 5.46
N ARG A 37 -18.44 3.96 6.06
CA ARG A 37 -19.68 4.53 5.54
C ARG A 37 -19.38 5.84 4.81
N LEU A 38 -20.10 6.10 3.74
CA LEU A 38 -20.02 7.35 3.01
C LEU A 38 -21.40 8.05 3.04
N PRO A 39 -21.44 9.38 3.21
CA PRO A 39 -20.33 10.29 3.45
C PRO A 39 -19.94 10.35 4.95
N GLU A 40 -18.64 10.48 5.22
CA GLU A 40 -18.12 10.81 6.56
C GLU A 40 -17.81 12.30 6.67
N ILE A 41 -17.90 12.85 7.90
CA ILE A 41 -17.71 14.28 8.16
C ILE A 41 -16.24 14.70 8.05
N GLY A 42 -15.31 13.73 8.10
CA GLY A 42 -13.88 13.99 8.06
C GLY A 42 -13.08 12.82 7.48
N PRO A 43 -11.76 13.00 7.33
CA PRO A 43 -10.90 11.94 6.81
C PRO A 43 -10.91 10.74 7.76
N THR A 44 -11.11 9.55 7.20
CA THR A 44 -11.04 8.28 7.93
C THR A 44 -9.70 7.60 7.69
N GLY A 45 -9.18 6.94 8.73
CA GLY A 45 -8.00 6.09 8.65
C GLY A 45 -8.40 4.62 8.50
N ASP A 46 -7.53 3.83 7.90
CA ASP A 46 -7.69 2.38 7.83
C ASP A 46 -6.76 1.71 8.85
N LEU A 47 -7.35 0.95 9.76
CA LEU A 47 -6.61 0.23 10.79
C LEU A 47 -5.62 -0.80 10.20
N SER A 48 -5.93 -1.32 9.02
CA SER A 48 -5.05 -2.24 8.28
C SER A 48 -3.71 -1.62 7.98
N TYR A 49 -3.67 -0.32 7.64
CA TYR A 49 -2.40 0.39 7.41
C TYR A 49 -1.55 0.49 8.68
N VAL A 50 -2.18 0.72 9.83
CA VAL A 50 -1.46 0.76 11.12
C VAL A 50 -0.80 -0.58 11.40
N TYR A 51 -1.51 -1.69 11.21
CA TYR A 51 -0.96 -3.04 11.40
C TYR A 51 0.15 -3.35 10.40
N ILE A 52 -0.03 -3.01 9.13
CA ILE A 52 0.95 -3.26 8.07
C ILE A 52 2.24 -2.48 8.35
N PHE A 53 2.17 -1.17 8.62
CA PHE A 53 3.36 -0.36 8.89
C PHE A 53 4.04 -0.74 10.20
N SER A 54 3.26 -1.12 11.23
CA SER A 54 3.83 -1.66 12.48
C SER A 54 4.58 -2.97 12.24
N ALA A 55 4.02 -3.88 11.45
CA ALA A 55 4.68 -5.12 11.08
C ALA A 55 5.99 -4.88 10.29
N ILE A 56 5.98 -3.95 9.34
CA ILE A 56 7.18 -3.55 8.59
C ILE A 56 8.23 -2.96 9.53
N GLY A 57 7.84 -2.06 10.43
CA GLY A 57 8.74 -1.47 11.43
C GLY A 57 9.38 -2.54 12.31
N ILE A 58 8.59 -3.50 12.79
CA ILE A 58 9.08 -4.65 13.56
C ILE A 58 10.05 -5.50 12.73
N PHE A 59 9.76 -5.77 11.46
CA PHE A 59 10.64 -6.53 10.58
C PHE A 59 11.97 -5.81 10.34
N VAL A 60 11.96 -4.50 10.10
CA VAL A 60 13.19 -3.70 9.93
C VAL A 60 14.02 -3.72 11.21
N LEU A 61 13.37 -3.59 12.38
CA LEU A 61 14.05 -3.70 13.68
C LEU A 61 14.64 -5.10 13.90
N LEU A 62 13.91 -6.17 13.54
CA LEU A 62 14.42 -7.55 13.61
C LEU A 62 15.64 -7.74 12.70
N ILE A 63 15.61 -7.24 11.47
CA ILE A 63 16.76 -7.28 10.55
C ILE A 63 17.97 -6.56 11.20
N ALA A 64 17.75 -5.39 11.80
CA ALA A 64 18.81 -4.65 12.49
C ALA A 64 19.38 -5.41 13.69
N CYS A 65 18.53 -6.02 14.53
CA CYS A 65 18.94 -6.87 15.67
C CYS A 65 19.75 -8.08 15.21
N ILE A 66 19.27 -8.78 14.16
CA ILE A 66 19.95 -9.92 13.56
C ILE A 66 21.34 -9.50 13.05
N ASN A 67 21.42 -8.36 12.39
CA ASN A 67 22.66 -7.81 11.88
C ASN A 67 23.66 -7.52 13.01
N PHE A 68 23.23 -6.81 14.05
CA PHE A 68 24.05 -6.56 15.23
C PHE A 68 24.52 -7.86 15.89
N MET A 69 23.63 -8.83 16.07
CA MET A 69 23.93 -10.13 16.65
C MET A 69 24.98 -10.89 15.83
N ASN A 70 24.84 -10.88 14.50
CA ASN A 70 25.76 -11.52 13.58
C ASN A 70 27.16 -10.87 13.64
N LEU A 71 27.25 -9.54 13.65
CA LEU A 71 28.50 -8.79 13.73
C LEU A 71 29.18 -8.97 15.10
N SER A 72 28.42 -8.83 16.19
CA SER A 72 28.92 -9.00 17.55
C SER A 72 29.44 -10.41 17.79
N THR A 73 28.75 -11.44 17.28
CA THR A 73 29.19 -12.82 17.35
C THR A 73 30.47 -13.06 16.53
N ALA A 74 30.59 -12.42 15.37
CA ALA A 74 31.80 -12.51 14.55
C ALA A 74 33.01 -11.89 15.29
N GLN A 75 32.84 -10.74 15.94
CA GLN A 75 33.89 -10.06 16.74
C GLN A 75 34.19 -10.78 18.05
N SER A 76 33.25 -11.54 18.61
CA SER A 76 33.38 -12.23 19.90
C SER A 76 34.58 -13.18 19.95
N LEU A 77 34.95 -13.76 18.82
CA LEU A 77 36.10 -14.65 18.70
C LEU A 77 37.46 -13.93 18.84
N GLN A 78 37.52 -12.63 18.54
CA GLN A 78 38.71 -11.80 18.79
C GLN A 78 38.81 -11.46 20.29
N ARG A 79 37.65 -11.23 20.92
CA ARG A 79 37.57 -10.97 22.39
C ARG A 79 37.67 -12.23 23.24
N ALA A 80 37.69 -13.44 22.64
CA ALA A 80 37.75 -14.70 23.38
C ALA A 80 39.01 -14.80 24.28
N ARG A 81 40.17 -14.36 23.80
CA ARG A 81 41.42 -14.32 24.60
C ARG A 81 41.29 -13.40 25.80
N GLU A 82 40.75 -12.20 25.63
CA GLU A 82 40.50 -11.24 26.71
C GLU A 82 39.53 -11.81 27.75
N VAL A 83 38.44 -12.43 27.34
CA VAL A 83 37.47 -13.10 28.22
C VAL A 83 38.11 -14.28 28.93
N GLY A 84 38.95 -15.05 28.25
CA GLY A 84 39.72 -16.17 28.86
C GLY A 84 40.63 -15.70 29.99
N VAL A 85 41.41 -14.64 29.75
CA VAL A 85 42.28 -14.03 30.77
C VAL A 85 41.47 -13.51 31.96
N ARG A 86 40.38 -12.77 31.72
CA ARG A 86 39.51 -12.27 32.79
C ARG A 86 38.91 -13.38 33.66
N LYS A 87 38.53 -14.50 33.04
CA LYS A 87 38.02 -15.67 33.77
C LYS A 87 39.10 -16.32 34.64
N VAL A 88 40.34 -16.40 34.17
CA VAL A 88 41.48 -16.89 34.98
C VAL A 88 41.72 -15.98 36.17
N LEU A 89 41.51 -14.66 36.00
CA LEU A 89 41.59 -13.66 37.07
C LEU A 89 40.36 -13.66 38.00
N GLY A 90 39.42 -14.60 37.84
CA GLY A 90 38.30 -14.80 38.77
C GLY A 90 36.98 -14.10 38.40
N VAL A 91 36.87 -13.51 37.21
CA VAL A 91 35.60 -12.89 36.79
C VAL A 91 34.51 -13.94 36.56
N SER A 92 33.39 -13.80 37.24
CA SER A 92 32.27 -14.73 37.13
C SER A 92 31.53 -14.62 35.81
N ARG A 93 30.84 -15.70 35.40
CA ARG A 93 30.02 -15.74 34.17
C ARG A 93 28.95 -14.67 34.17
N GLY A 94 28.29 -14.41 35.31
CA GLY A 94 27.23 -13.42 35.44
C GLY A 94 27.75 -11.99 35.27
N GLN A 95 28.98 -11.69 35.74
CA GLN A 95 29.60 -10.38 35.53
C GLN A 95 29.86 -10.10 34.04
N LEU A 96 30.37 -11.10 33.30
CA LEU A 96 30.58 -10.99 31.86
C LEU A 96 29.26 -10.77 31.09
N ILE A 97 28.20 -11.51 31.44
CA ILE A 97 26.88 -11.32 30.82
C ILE A 97 26.37 -9.91 31.08
N ARG A 98 26.44 -9.40 32.32
CA ARG A 98 26.00 -8.03 32.64
C ARG A 98 26.83 -6.99 31.89
N GLN A 99 28.14 -7.19 31.74
CA GLN A 99 28.99 -6.29 30.98
C GLN A 99 28.59 -6.23 29.50
N PHE A 100 28.43 -7.38 28.81
CA PHE A 100 28.08 -7.42 27.41
C PHE A 100 26.65 -6.91 27.14
N LEU A 101 25.71 -7.19 28.03
CA LEU A 101 24.38 -6.61 27.96
C LEU A 101 24.40 -5.08 28.16
N GLY A 102 25.22 -4.60 29.11
CA GLY A 102 25.43 -3.17 29.33
C GLY A 102 26.01 -2.45 28.10
N GLU A 103 27.05 -3.06 27.48
CA GLU A 103 27.61 -2.56 26.22
C GLU A 103 26.53 -2.48 25.10
N SER A 104 25.69 -3.52 24.95
CA SER A 104 24.63 -3.57 23.94
C SER A 104 23.54 -2.55 24.22
N LEU A 105 23.12 -2.38 25.48
CA LEU A 105 22.14 -1.37 25.88
C LEU A 105 22.66 0.06 25.66
N LEU A 106 23.93 0.31 25.98
CA LEU A 106 24.55 1.62 25.72
C LEU A 106 24.57 1.95 24.22
N LEU A 107 24.97 0.99 23.39
CA LEU A 107 24.97 1.15 21.93
C LEU A 107 23.56 1.36 21.39
N ALA A 108 22.56 0.62 21.89
CA ALA A 108 21.16 0.80 21.50
C ALA A 108 20.65 2.19 21.91
N PHE A 109 21.04 2.70 23.07
CA PHE A 109 20.68 4.03 23.54
C PHE A 109 21.31 5.15 22.66
N LEU A 110 22.60 5.02 22.35
CA LEU A 110 23.27 5.97 21.45
C LEU A 110 22.66 5.92 20.03
N ALA A 111 22.34 4.72 19.53
CA ALA A 111 21.66 4.56 18.26
C ALA A 111 20.26 5.20 18.27
N MET A 112 19.53 5.15 19.39
CA MET A 112 18.22 5.83 19.52
C MET A 112 18.37 7.35 19.39
N ILE A 113 19.36 7.97 20.04
CA ILE A 113 19.61 9.40 19.94
C ILE A 113 19.85 9.80 18.47
N LEU A 114 20.71 9.02 17.79
CA LEU A 114 20.99 9.25 16.36
C LEU A 114 19.74 9.03 15.50
N ALA A 115 18.96 7.98 15.79
CA ALA A 115 17.73 7.68 15.09
C ALA A 115 16.68 8.78 15.24
N LEU A 116 16.53 9.36 16.44
CA LEU A 116 15.63 10.51 16.67
C LEU A 116 16.08 11.74 15.87
N THR A 117 17.39 11.99 15.80
CA THR A 117 17.92 13.08 14.99
C THR A 117 17.60 12.89 13.50
N VAL A 118 17.84 11.69 12.98
CA VAL A 118 17.53 11.34 11.59
C VAL A 118 16.01 11.41 11.35
N ALA A 119 15.20 10.91 12.28
CA ALA A 119 13.74 10.95 12.19
C ALA A 119 13.23 12.40 12.15
N GLN A 120 13.78 13.29 12.98
CA GLN A 120 13.42 14.71 12.99
C GLN A 120 13.73 15.39 11.64
N LEU A 121 14.87 15.05 11.03
CA LEU A 121 15.25 15.56 9.70
C LEU A 121 14.39 14.99 8.57
N ALA A 122 13.94 13.73 8.71
CA ALA A 122 13.10 13.06 7.73
C ALA A 122 11.60 13.40 7.85
N LEU A 123 11.19 14.00 8.98
CA LEU A 123 9.78 14.26 9.30
C LEU A 123 9.04 15.09 8.23
N PRO A 124 9.61 16.18 7.67
CA PRO A 124 8.94 16.95 6.62
C PRO A 124 8.67 16.11 5.37
N VAL A 125 9.68 15.36 4.91
CA VAL A 125 9.55 14.49 3.74
C VAL A 125 8.52 13.38 3.99
N PHE A 126 8.52 12.81 5.20
CA PHE A 126 7.54 11.80 5.58
C PHE A 126 6.12 12.39 5.67
N GLY A 127 5.97 13.62 6.15
CA GLY A 127 4.70 14.34 6.17
C GLY A 127 4.11 14.52 4.76
N GLU A 128 4.92 14.99 3.80
CA GLU A 128 4.50 15.11 2.39
C GLU A 128 4.09 13.75 1.79
N LEU A 129 4.88 12.70 2.05
CA LEU A 129 4.61 11.35 1.53
C LEU A 129 3.37 10.70 2.15
N SER A 130 3.16 10.89 3.45
CA SER A 130 2.02 10.31 4.16
C SER A 130 0.75 11.13 4.02
N GLY A 131 0.88 12.43 3.73
CA GLY A 131 -0.22 13.39 3.68
C GLY A 131 -0.73 13.81 5.07
N TYR A 132 0.05 13.58 6.13
CA TYR A 132 -0.26 14.00 7.48
C TYR A 132 0.70 15.11 7.92
N GLU A 133 0.17 16.14 8.54
CA GLU A 133 1.00 17.16 9.20
C GLU A 133 1.57 16.60 10.50
N LEU A 134 2.85 16.21 10.46
CA LEU A 134 3.54 15.65 11.60
C LEU A 134 4.42 16.72 12.25
N SER A 135 4.18 17.00 13.53
CA SER A 135 5.00 17.91 14.30
C SER A 135 6.10 17.16 15.05
N GLY A 136 7.33 17.68 15.01
CA GLY A 136 8.46 17.15 15.81
C GLY A 136 8.19 17.13 17.32
N MET A 137 7.24 17.94 17.81
CA MET A 137 6.81 17.91 19.21
C MET A 137 6.20 16.57 19.64
N MET A 138 5.72 15.74 18.70
CA MET A 138 5.20 14.41 19.03
C MET A 138 6.23 13.55 19.77
N PHE A 139 7.53 13.68 19.45
CA PHE A 139 8.58 12.89 20.11
C PHE A 139 8.75 13.21 21.59
N PHE A 140 8.26 14.35 22.06
CA PHE A 140 8.27 14.75 23.47
C PHE A 140 7.04 14.28 24.25
N ASN A 141 6.11 13.57 23.61
CA ASN A 141 4.97 12.98 24.30
C ASN A 141 5.44 11.89 25.25
N PRO A 142 5.07 11.90 26.55
CA PRO A 142 5.50 10.90 27.54
C PRO A 142 5.23 9.46 27.12
N SER A 143 4.10 9.20 26.47
CA SER A 143 3.77 7.85 25.97
C SER A 143 4.71 7.38 24.88
N ILE A 144 5.14 8.29 23.99
CA ILE A 144 6.11 7.97 22.93
C ILE A 144 7.50 7.76 23.51
N ILE A 145 7.93 8.61 24.46
CA ILE A 145 9.22 8.45 25.14
C ILE A 145 9.29 7.10 25.87
N THR A 146 8.24 6.73 26.60
CA THR A 146 8.20 5.42 27.29
C THR A 146 8.22 4.26 26.30
N GLY A 147 7.51 4.36 25.17
CA GLY A 147 7.56 3.38 24.10
C GLY A 147 8.94 3.24 23.47
N LEU A 148 9.63 4.35 23.20
CA LEU A 148 10.98 4.39 22.66
C LEU A 148 11.99 3.78 23.63
N LEU A 149 11.93 4.13 24.93
CA LEU A 149 12.79 3.52 25.96
C LEU A 149 12.55 2.03 26.09
N GLY A 150 11.28 1.59 26.05
CA GLY A 150 10.94 0.16 26.02
C GLY A 150 11.54 -0.55 24.81
N THR A 151 11.46 0.06 23.63
CA THR A 151 12.04 -0.46 22.39
C THR A 151 13.56 -0.60 22.49
N VAL A 152 14.27 0.40 23.04
CA VAL A 152 15.73 0.35 23.27
C VAL A 152 16.11 -0.80 24.19
N ILE A 153 15.37 -0.98 25.28
CA ILE A 153 15.61 -2.06 26.23
C ILE A 153 15.44 -3.43 25.55
N ILE A 154 14.34 -3.60 24.80
CA ILE A 154 14.06 -4.85 24.07
C ILE A 154 15.15 -5.12 23.04
N ILE A 155 15.51 -4.13 22.21
CA ILE A 155 16.56 -4.27 21.19
C ILE A 155 17.91 -4.56 21.85
N GLY A 156 18.30 -3.82 22.88
CA GLY A 156 19.56 -4.01 23.57
C GLY A 156 19.70 -5.41 24.19
N ILE A 157 18.61 -5.93 24.78
CA ILE A 157 18.56 -7.28 25.33
C ILE A 157 18.61 -8.32 24.20
N LEU A 158 17.73 -8.25 23.20
CA LEU A 158 17.68 -9.23 22.11
C LEU A 158 19.02 -9.31 21.35
N SER A 159 19.61 -8.16 21.07
CA SER A 159 20.87 -8.07 20.34
C SER A 159 22.08 -8.52 21.16
N GLY A 160 22.06 -8.24 22.47
CA GLY A 160 23.18 -8.52 23.37
C GLY A 160 23.14 -9.91 23.99
N LEU A 161 21.97 -10.53 24.12
CA LEU A 161 21.78 -11.78 24.86
C LEU A 161 22.60 -12.93 24.24
N TYR A 162 22.50 -13.13 22.96
CA TYR A 162 23.17 -14.22 22.25
C TYR A 162 24.71 -14.11 22.30
N PRO A 163 25.34 -12.96 21.98
CA PRO A 163 26.78 -12.78 22.14
C PRO A 163 27.24 -12.95 23.60
N ALA A 164 26.47 -12.42 24.55
CA ALA A 164 26.81 -12.53 25.97
C ALA A 164 26.86 -13.98 26.47
N PHE A 165 25.87 -14.80 26.06
CA PHE A 165 25.85 -16.22 26.44
C PHE A 165 26.99 -17.00 25.79
N ILE A 166 27.31 -16.76 24.52
CA ILE A 166 28.40 -17.46 23.82
C ILE A 166 29.75 -17.11 24.45
N LEU A 167 30.05 -15.80 24.60
CA LEU A 167 31.33 -15.33 25.16
C LEU A 167 31.52 -15.81 26.59
N SER A 168 30.47 -15.78 27.39
CA SER A 168 30.52 -16.24 28.77
C SER A 168 30.65 -17.77 28.91
N ALA A 169 30.41 -18.56 27.85
CA ALA A 169 30.51 -20.01 27.87
C ALA A 169 31.94 -20.55 27.55
N PHE A 170 32.84 -19.72 26.98
CA PHE A 170 34.20 -20.16 26.66
C PHE A 170 34.99 -20.66 27.90
N LYS A 171 35.66 -21.80 27.77
CA LYS A 171 36.56 -22.34 28.81
C LYS A 171 37.96 -21.72 28.68
N PRO A 172 38.55 -21.21 29.78
CA PRO A 172 39.87 -20.58 29.75
C PRO A 172 40.99 -21.49 29.21
N SER A 173 40.95 -22.79 29.53
CA SER A 173 41.93 -23.79 29.08
C SER A 173 41.98 -23.94 27.55
N GLU A 174 40.83 -23.87 26.88
CA GLU A 174 40.74 -24.00 25.42
C GLU A 174 41.21 -22.73 24.70
N VAL A 175 41.07 -21.58 25.35
CA VAL A 175 41.42 -20.28 24.79
C VAL A 175 42.94 -20.00 24.92
N LEU A 176 43.55 -20.39 26.02
CA LEU A 176 44.97 -20.13 26.30
C LEU A 176 45.91 -21.14 25.63
N SER A 177 45.47 -22.37 25.37
CA SER A 177 46.29 -23.40 24.70
C SER A 177 46.51 -23.16 23.21
N GLY A 178 46.00 -22.06 22.64
CA GLY A 178 46.09 -21.74 21.20
C GLY A 178 45.30 -22.68 20.31
N ASN A 179 44.83 -23.79 20.82
CA ASN A 179 43.91 -24.73 20.17
C ASN A 179 42.46 -24.24 20.31
N ILE A 180 42.17 -23.06 19.79
CA ILE A 180 40.79 -22.70 19.55
C ILE A 180 40.30 -23.52 18.32
N SER A 181 40.54 -24.83 18.41
CA SER A 181 39.82 -25.83 17.65
C SER A 181 38.43 -25.92 18.26
N LEU A 182 37.50 -25.22 17.70
CA LEU A 182 36.07 -25.34 17.98
C LEU A 182 35.56 -26.77 17.68
N GLY A 183 36.35 -27.81 17.93
CA GLY A 183 36.14 -29.13 17.36
C GLY A 183 36.35 -30.36 18.21
N SER A 184 36.74 -30.25 19.47
CA SER A 184 36.93 -31.46 20.29
C SER A 184 36.35 -31.25 21.68
N SER A 185 35.24 -31.77 21.91
CA SER A 185 34.61 -32.51 22.99
C SER A 185 33.15 -32.15 23.28
N HIS A 186 32.32 -33.14 23.15
CA HIS A 186 31.03 -33.43 23.82
C HIS A 186 29.85 -32.47 23.80
N LEU A 187 29.93 -31.29 23.16
CA LEU A 187 28.76 -30.51 22.83
C LEU A 187 28.86 -30.05 21.36
N ASN A 188 27.87 -30.39 20.54
CA ASN A 188 27.72 -30.02 19.11
C ASN A 188 27.57 -28.50 18.88
N ILE A 189 28.30 -27.66 19.65
CA ILE A 189 28.18 -26.19 19.65
C ILE A 189 28.65 -25.59 18.32
N LYS A 190 29.62 -26.24 17.63
CA LYS A 190 30.16 -25.76 16.36
C LYS A 190 29.14 -25.84 15.21
N SER A 191 28.37 -26.94 15.22
CA SER A 191 27.28 -27.15 14.24
C SER A 191 26.10 -26.20 14.52
N SER A 192 25.73 -26.05 15.81
CA SER A 192 24.59 -25.25 16.24
C SER A 192 24.78 -23.75 15.99
N ASN A 193 25.97 -23.18 16.31
CA ASN A 193 26.24 -21.75 16.11
C ASN A 193 26.26 -21.33 14.62
N ASN A 194 26.81 -22.21 13.77
CA ASN A 194 26.79 -21.96 12.32
C ASN A 194 25.37 -22.10 11.74
N LEU A 195 24.59 -23.05 12.25
CA LEU A 195 23.19 -23.24 11.84
C LEU A 195 22.32 -22.04 12.23
N LEU A 196 22.42 -21.55 13.45
CA LEU A 196 21.66 -20.40 13.93
C LEU A 196 21.99 -19.13 13.13
N ARG A 197 23.29 -18.86 12.92
CA ARG A 197 23.72 -17.71 12.09
C ARG A 197 23.21 -17.81 10.65
N ARG A 198 23.27 -19.00 10.04
CA ARG A 198 22.74 -19.24 8.69
C ARG A 198 21.22 -19.05 8.67
N GLY A 199 20.51 -19.56 9.67
CA GLY A 199 19.07 -19.37 9.82
C GLY A 199 18.69 -17.91 9.96
N LEU A 200 19.43 -17.12 10.74
CA LEU A 200 19.22 -15.68 10.88
C LEU A 200 19.43 -14.91 9.57
N ILE A 201 20.47 -15.28 8.79
CA ILE A 201 20.70 -14.68 7.46
C ILE A 201 19.54 -15.04 6.51
N ILE A 202 19.12 -16.30 6.49
CA ILE A 202 17.98 -16.72 5.66
C ILE A 202 16.72 -15.94 6.06
N LEU A 203 16.41 -15.85 7.35
CA LEU A 203 15.25 -15.09 7.85
C LEU A 203 15.32 -13.61 7.43
N GLN A 204 16.47 -12.96 7.62
CA GLN A 204 16.71 -11.58 7.26
C GLN A 204 16.46 -11.31 5.76
N PHE A 205 17.06 -12.13 4.89
CA PHE A 205 16.85 -12.01 3.45
C PHE A 205 15.43 -12.41 3.03
N SER A 206 14.81 -13.40 3.68
CA SER A 206 13.42 -13.78 3.41
C SER A 206 12.47 -12.61 3.68
N ILE A 207 12.61 -11.92 4.80
CA ILE A 207 11.83 -10.71 5.13
C ILE A 207 12.04 -9.65 4.04
N SER A 208 13.29 -9.37 3.68
CA SER A 208 13.60 -8.36 2.65
C SER A 208 13.01 -8.71 1.28
N ILE A 209 13.04 -9.99 0.89
CA ILE A 209 12.46 -10.48 -0.36
C ILE A 209 10.93 -10.37 -0.34
N VAL A 210 10.28 -10.71 0.77
CA VAL A 210 8.81 -10.58 0.93
C VAL A 210 8.40 -9.12 0.78
N LEU A 211 9.12 -8.18 1.42
CA LEU A 211 8.84 -6.75 1.30
C LEU A 211 9.02 -6.24 -0.13
N LEU A 212 10.04 -6.71 -0.85
CA LEU A 212 10.26 -6.34 -2.25
C LEU A 212 9.18 -6.89 -3.19
N ILE A 213 8.82 -8.16 -3.02
CA ILE A 213 7.74 -8.77 -3.81
C ILE A 213 6.44 -8.01 -3.53
N GLY A 214 6.15 -7.72 -2.25
CA GLY A 214 5.00 -6.91 -1.86
C GLY A 214 4.99 -5.55 -2.55
N THR A 215 6.11 -4.83 -2.53
CA THR A 215 6.26 -3.55 -3.24
C THR A 215 5.98 -3.69 -4.73
N GLY A 216 6.51 -4.72 -5.38
CA GLY A 216 6.30 -4.99 -6.80
C GLY A 216 4.84 -5.31 -7.14
N VAL A 217 4.19 -6.13 -6.31
CA VAL A 217 2.78 -6.50 -6.51
C VAL A 217 1.87 -5.30 -6.29
N ILE A 218 2.06 -4.53 -5.21
CA ILE A 218 1.27 -3.33 -4.90
C ILE A 218 1.41 -2.29 -6.02
N SER A 219 2.64 -2.02 -6.47
CA SER A 219 2.88 -1.08 -7.57
C SER A 219 2.23 -1.52 -8.87
N ASN A 220 2.26 -2.83 -9.18
CA ASN A 220 1.62 -3.38 -10.38
C ASN A 220 0.09 -3.32 -10.30
N GLN A 221 -0.50 -3.57 -9.12
CA GLN A 221 -1.94 -3.44 -8.88
C GLN A 221 -2.41 -2.01 -9.04
N LEU A 222 -1.68 -1.03 -8.48
CA LEU A 222 -2.02 0.38 -8.63
C LEU A 222 -1.92 0.84 -10.08
N ASN A 223 -0.85 0.46 -10.77
CA ASN A 223 -0.71 0.77 -12.19
C ASN A 223 -1.85 0.16 -13.04
N TYR A 224 -2.27 -1.07 -12.71
CA TYR A 224 -3.42 -1.69 -13.36
C TYR A 224 -4.72 -0.91 -13.12
N ILE A 225 -4.98 -0.49 -11.88
CA ILE A 225 -6.17 0.30 -11.51
C ILE A 225 -6.18 1.65 -12.23
N GLN A 226 -5.05 2.36 -12.25
CA GLN A 226 -4.95 3.69 -12.87
C GLN A 226 -5.15 3.66 -14.39
N ASN A 227 -4.74 2.56 -15.05
CA ASN A 227 -4.80 2.41 -16.50
C ASN A 227 -5.97 1.54 -16.99
N LYS A 228 -6.85 1.09 -16.07
CA LYS A 228 -8.00 0.30 -16.45
C LYS A 228 -9.03 1.17 -17.18
N ASP A 229 -9.57 0.63 -18.26
CA ASP A 229 -10.76 1.20 -18.92
C ASP A 229 -11.93 1.19 -17.93
N LEU A 230 -12.44 2.38 -17.62
CA LEU A 230 -13.54 2.59 -16.70
C LEU A 230 -14.93 2.44 -17.37
N GLY A 231 -14.98 2.32 -18.71
CA GLY A 231 -16.21 2.30 -19.49
C GLY A 231 -16.78 3.70 -19.78
N PHE A 232 -16.02 4.74 -19.44
CA PHE A 232 -16.23 6.14 -19.81
C PHE A 232 -14.89 6.85 -19.94
N ASN A 233 -14.86 7.95 -20.65
CA ASN A 233 -13.63 8.73 -20.80
C ASN A 233 -13.57 9.80 -19.70
N LYS A 234 -12.58 9.67 -18.79
CA LYS A 234 -12.36 10.60 -17.67
C LYS A 234 -11.48 11.80 -18.02
N ASP A 235 -10.73 11.67 -19.15
CA ASP A 235 -9.69 12.63 -19.48
C ASP A 235 -10.30 13.95 -19.94
N GLN A 236 -9.70 15.07 -19.51
CA GLN A 236 -10.08 16.41 -19.94
C GLN A 236 -11.54 16.81 -19.63
N ILE A 237 -12.12 16.20 -18.60
CA ILE A 237 -13.44 16.58 -18.10
C ILE A 237 -13.27 17.47 -16.87
N MET A 238 -13.74 18.70 -16.98
CA MET A 238 -13.91 19.59 -15.84
C MET A 238 -15.32 19.44 -15.30
N VAL A 239 -15.43 19.25 -13.99
CA VAL A 239 -16.71 19.22 -13.28
C VAL A 239 -16.90 20.55 -12.58
N VAL A 240 -18.08 21.13 -12.77
CA VAL A 240 -18.50 22.37 -12.10
C VAL A 240 -19.70 22.05 -11.23
N ARG A 241 -19.64 22.45 -9.95
CA ARG A 241 -20.78 22.29 -9.05
C ARG A 241 -21.80 23.38 -9.29
N LEU A 242 -23.01 22.96 -9.62
CA LEU A 242 -24.15 23.86 -9.80
C LEU A 242 -24.95 23.98 -8.51
N ASN A 243 -25.63 25.08 -8.34
CA ASN A 243 -26.60 25.30 -7.26
C ASN A 243 -28.05 25.45 -7.82
N GLU A 244 -29.04 25.41 -6.94
CA GLU A 244 -30.44 25.49 -7.33
C GLU A 244 -30.81 26.77 -8.06
N ASP A 245 -30.12 27.88 -7.76
CA ASP A 245 -30.42 29.17 -8.36
C ASP A 245 -30.03 29.28 -9.85
N LEU A 246 -29.16 28.40 -10.32
CA LEU A 246 -28.76 28.32 -11.73
C LEU A 246 -29.82 27.58 -12.61
N ARG A 247 -30.78 26.91 -11.98
CA ARG A 247 -31.80 26.11 -12.69
C ARG A 247 -32.46 26.86 -13.83
N ASN A 248 -32.85 28.12 -13.58
CA ASN A 248 -33.55 28.94 -14.58
C ASN A 248 -32.64 29.44 -15.72
N ASN A 249 -31.33 29.42 -15.54
CA ASN A 249 -30.32 29.90 -16.47
C ASN A 249 -29.46 28.79 -17.06
N TYR A 250 -29.77 27.53 -16.72
CA TYR A 250 -28.97 26.37 -17.11
C TYR A 250 -28.77 26.26 -18.62
N ASP A 251 -29.84 26.29 -19.38
CA ASP A 251 -29.78 26.17 -20.84
C ASP A 251 -29.00 27.31 -21.49
N ALA A 252 -29.15 28.54 -20.98
CA ALA A 252 -28.38 29.70 -21.44
C ALA A 252 -26.90 29.56 -21.13
N PHE A 253 -26.55 29.06 -19.94
CA PHE A 253 -25.18 28.80 -19.56
C PHE A 253 -24.55 27.70 -20.43
N LYS A 254 -25.21 26.57 -20.58
CA LYS A 254 -24.81 25.47 -21.46
C LYS A 254 -24.58 25.94 -22.89
N GLN A 255 -25.52 26.73 -23.43
CA GLN A 255 -25.41 27.30 -24.78
C GLN A 255 -24.20 28.24 -24.92
N LYS A 256 -23.89 29.04 -23.91
CA LYS A 256 -22.68 29.89 -23.90
C LYS A 256 -21.42 29.07 -23.90
N LEU A 257 -21.35 28.02 -23.09
CA LEU A 257 -20.20 27.16 -23.03
C LEU A 257 -19.93 26.46 -24.38
N THR A 258 -20.97 25.94 -25.03
CA THR A 258 -20.85 25.24 -26.31
C THR A 258 -20.47 26.16 -27.50
N GLN A 259 -20.50 27.49 -27.33
CA GLN A 259 -19.99 28.44 -28.34
C GLN A 259 -18.44 28.45 -28.40
N ASN A 260 -17.76 27.96 -27.38
CA ASN A 260 -16.30 27.87 -27.36
C ASN A 260 -15.86 26.59 -28.08
N SER A 261 -15.04 26.72 -29.13
CA SER A 261 -14.52 25.58 -29.91
C SER A 261 -13.67 24.59 -29.12
N GLU A 262 -13.10 25.01 -27.98
CA GLU A 262 -12.34 24.14 -27.10
C GLU A 262 -13.23 23.26 -26.22
N ILE A 263 -14.56 23.46 -26.22
CA ILE A 263 -15.52 22.67 -25.46
C ILE A 263 -16.24 21.71 -26.40
N GLN A 264 -15.98 20.43 -26.25
CA GLN A 264 -16.51 19.35 -27.08
C GLN A 264 -17.89 18.85 -26.64
N GLY A 265 -18.21 18.96 -25.35
CA GLY A 265 -19.45 18.49 -24.79
C GLY A 265 -19.71 19.05 -23.39
N VAL A 266 -21.01 19.22 -23.10
CA VAL A 266 -21.48 19.71 -21.79
C VAL A 266 -22.70 18.88 -21.40
N GLY A 267 -22.59 18.13 -20.30
CA GLY A 267 -23.64 17.27 -19.78
C GLY A 267 -23.86 17.46 -18.29
N ALA A 268 -25.13 17.49 -17.86
CA ALA A 268 -25.47 17.60 -16.44
C ALA A 268 -25.81 16.25 -15.83
N SER A 269 -25.44 16.10 -14.53
CA SER A 269 -25.80 14.93 -13.74
C SER A 269 -26.00 15.27 -12.28
N SER A 270 -26.74 14.42 -11.56
CA SER A 270 -26.89 14.55 -10.12
C SER A 270 -25.58 14.28 -9.39
N GLN A 271 -24.76 13.42 -9.96
CA GLN A 271 -23.47 12.98 -9.42
C GLN A 271 -22.55 12.55 -10.56
N VAL A 272 -21.25 12.71 -10.34
CA VAL A 272 -20.20 12.22 -11.25
C VAL A 272 -19.54 10.97 -10.69
N PRO A 273 -18.87 10.14 -11.52
CA PRO A 273 -18.10 9.02 -11.04
C PRO A 273 -17.12 9.41 -9.93
N GLY A 274 -17.00 8.53 -8.92
CA GLY A 274 -16.15 8.77 -7.74
C GLY A 274 -16.85 9.45 -6.56
N ILE A 275 -18.08 9.91 -6.74
CA ILE A 275 -18.92 10.48 -5.67
C ILE A 275 -20.00 9.46 -5.29
N PRO A 276 -20.38 9.33 -3.98
CA PRO A 276 -21.42 8.42 -3.55
C PRO A 276 -22.75 8.68 -4.25
N ILE A 277 -23.42 7.62 -4.71
CA ILE A 277 -24.65 7.67 -5.47
C ILE A 277 -25.84 7.31 -4.60
N ALA A 278 -26.95 8.01 -4.78
CA ALA A 278 -28.17 7.76 -4.06
C ALA A 278 -28.80 6.41 -4.45
N LEU A 279 -29.25 5.65 -3.45
CA LEU A 279 -30.05 4.45 -3.64
C LEU A 279 -31.53 4.83 -3.77
N GLN A 280 -32.21 4.23 -4.75
CA GLN A 280 -33.66 4.36 -4.94
C GLN A 280 -34.28 2.98 -5.08
N GLY A 281 -35.53 2.83 -4.60
CA GLY A 281 -36.31 1.60 -4.76
C GLY A 281 -36.91 1.49 -6.14
N TYR A 282 -36.80 0.33 -6.76
CA TYR A 282 -37.42 0.02 -8.04
C TYR A 282 -38.18 -1.31 -7.97
N ARG A 283 -39.28 -1.37 -8.69
CA ARG A 283 -40.04 -2.58 -8.88
C ARG A 283 -40.12 -2.87 -10.39
N PRO A 284 -39.36 -3.86 -10.89
CA PRO A 284 -39.39 -4.28 -12.28
C PRO A 284 -40.67 -5.07 -12.59
N GLU A 285 -41.03 -5.11 -13.88
CA GLU A 285 -42.13 -5.93 -14.42
C GLU A 285 -42.03 -7.38 -13.95
N GLY A 286 -43.13 -7.94 -13.45
CA GLY A 286 -43.21 -9.30 -12.91
C GLY A 286 -42.98 -9.40 -11.40
N MET A 287 -42.51 -8.36 -10.74
CA MET A 287 -42.32 -8.32 -9.30
C MET A 287 -43.57 -7.77 -8.61
N THR A 288 -44.27 -8.63 -7.84
CA THR A 288 -45.56 -8.25 -7.18
C THR A 288 -45.32 -7.60 -5.81
N GLU A 289 -44.33 -8.04 -5.07
CA GLU A 289 -44.03 -7.55 -3.71
C GLU A 289 -42.54 -7.21 -3.57
N GLY A 290 -42.25 -6.27 -2.67
CA GLY A 290 -40.90 -5.82 -2.39
C GLY A 290 -40.37 -4.77 -3.39
N ASN A 291 -39.17 -4.29 -3.13
CA ASN A 291 -38.47 -3.31 -3.97
C ASN A 291 -36.99 -3.67 -4.04
N LEU A 292 -36.36 -3.48 -5.19
CA LEU A 292 -34.92 -3.62 -5.37
C LEU A 292 -34.27 -2.24 -5.21
N LEU A 293 -33.37 -2.13 -4.25
CA LEU A 293 -32.56 -0.92 -4.08
C LEU A 293 -31.47 -0.88 -5.15
N THR A 294 -31.44 0.18 -5.94
CA THR A 294 -30.52 0.33 -7.06
C THR A 294 -29.97 1.75 -7.10
N ASN A 295 -28.70 1.90 -7.39
CA ASN A 295 -28.07 3.20 -7.57
C ASN A 295 -28.77 3.98 -8.69
N THR A 296 -28.95 5.28 -8.48
CA THR A 296 -29.64 6.14 -9.45
C THR A 296 -28.85 7.42 -9.68
N ILE A 297 -28.60 7.72 -10.96
CA ILE A 297 -28.04 9.01 -11.39
C ILE A 297 -29.10 9.69 -12.29
N PHE A 298 -29.41 10.94 -11.98
CA PHE A 298 -30.19 11.77 -12.89
C PHE A 298 -29.20 12.44 -13.85
N ILE A 299 -29.56 12.44 -15.13
CA ILE A 299 -28.72 12.96 -16.22
C ILE A 299 -29.56 13.78 -17.20
N ASP A 300 -28.93 14.70 -17.91
CA ASP A 300 -29.52 15.36 -19.09
C ASP A 300 -29.30 14.51 -20.36
N GLU A 301 -29.79 15.00 -21.50
CA GLU A 301 -29.68 14.29 -22.78
C GLU A 301 -28.24 14.19 -23.33
N ASP A 302 -27.33 15.10 -22.95
CA ASP A 302 -25.97 15.17 -23.47
C ASP A 302 -24.93 14.45 -22.59
N TYR A 303 -25.29 14.05 -21.36
CA TYR A 303 -24.35 13.43 -20.41
C TYR A 303 -23.67 12.18 -20.97
N LEU A 304 -24.43 11.27 -21.60
CA LEU A 304 -23.84 10.03 -22.14
C LEU A 304 -22.79 10.33 -23.20
N ASN A 305 -23.06 11.30 -24.08
CA ASN A 305 -22.10 11.71 -25.11
C ASN A 305 -20.92 12.45 -24.53
N THR A 306 -21.13 13.33 -23.55
CA THR A 306 -20.07 14.08 -22.87
C THR A 306 -19.12 13.14 -22.12
N MET A 307 -19.63 12.08 -21.48
CA MET A 307 -18.84 11.08 -20.76
C MET A 307 -18.34 9.94 -21.67
N GLU A 308 -18.77 9.91 -22.94
CA GLU A 308 -18.50 8.81 -23.89
C GLU A 308 -18.95 7.45 -23.36
N ILE A 309 -20.08 7.41 -22.64
CA ILE A 309 -20.69 6.18 -22.16
C ILE A 309 -21.41 5.48 -23.31
N LYS A 310 -21.01 4.24 -23.58
CA LYS A 310 -21.53 3.49 -24.74
C LYS A 310 -22.94 2.97 -24.52
N LEU A 311 -23.84 3.34 -25.40
CA LEU A 311 -25.18 2.74 -25.53
C LEU A 311 -25.09 1.43 -26.33
N ILE A 312 -25.60 0.33 -25.78
CA ILE A 312 -25.51 -1.01 -26.39
C ILE A 312 -26.83 -1.50 -26.97
N ALA A 313 -27.95 -0.99 -26.47
CA ALA A 313 -29.28 -1.30 -27.03
C ALA A 313 -30.23 -0.16 -26.78
N GLY A 314 -31.24 -0.01 -27.63
CA GLY A 314 -32.27 1.03 -27.51
C GLY A 314 -31.76 2.43 -27.90
N ARG A 315 -32.15 3.46 -27.14
CA ARG A 315 -31.85 4.87 -27.38
C ARG A 315 -31.59 5.63 -26.09
N GLY A 316 -30.86 6.75 -26.18
CA GLY A 316 -30.69 7.73 -25.12
C GLY A 316 -31.90 8.67 -24.96
N PHE A 317 -31.81 9.55 -23.96
CA PHE A 317 -32.77 10.65 -23.82
C PHE A 317 -32.63 11.64 -24.96
N SER A 318 -33.77 12.27 -25.32
CA SER A 318 -33.81 13.31 -26.37
C SER A 318 -34.99 14.22 -26.15
N SER A 319 -34.80 15.52 -26.29
CA SER A 319 -35.82 16.56 -26.23
C SER A 319 -36.94 16.36 -27.29
N ASN A 320 -36.62 15.66 -28.38
CA ASN A 320 -37.60 15.31 -29.41
C ASN A 320 -38.63 14.24 -28.97
N ARG A 321 -38.49 13.67 -27.78
CA ARG A 321 -39.33 12.61 -27.23
C ARG A 321 -39.73 12.91 -25.78
N PRO A 322 -40.65 13.81 -25.51
CA PRO A 322 -40.97 14.26 -24.16
C PRO A 322 -41.42 13.12 -23.23
N THR A 323 -42.10 12.10 -23.74
CA THR A 323 -42.50 10.92 -22.93
C THR A 323 -41.33 10.14 -22.41
N ASP A 324 -40.21 10.04 -23.16
CA ASP A 324 -39.00 9.36 -22.72
C ASP A 324 -38.31 10.17 -21.61
N LEU A 325 -38.40 11.51 -21.63
CA LEU A 325 -37.86 12.37 -20.59
C LEU A 325 -38.59 12.20 -19.25
N GLU A 326 -39.92 12.01 -19.29
CA GLU A 326 -40.73 11.85 -18.07
C GLU A 326 -40.68 10.42 -17.51
N LYS A 327 -40.79 9.42 -18.41
CA LYS A 327 -41.08 8.01 -18.09
C LYS A 327 -40.02 7.02 -18.61
N GLY A 328 -38.93 7.51 -19.19
CA GLY A 328 -37.84 6.66 -19.67
C GLY A 328 -36.84 6.28 -18.59
N PHE A 329 -36.36 5.05 -18.66
CA PHE A 329 -35.25 4.55 -17.83
C PHE A 329 -34.15 4.03 -18.74
N LEU A 330 -32.90 4.41 -18.44
CA LEU A 330 -31.71 3.74 -18.96
C LEU A 330 -31.11 2.87 -17.88
N LEU A 331 -30.63 1.69 -18.23
CA LEU A 331 -30.03 0.73 -17.32
C LEU A 331 -28.61 0.40 -17.76
N ASN A 332 -27.72 0.12 -16.82
CA ASN A 332 -26.49 -0.57 -17.18
C ASN A 332 -26.72 -2.09 -17.26
N LYS A 333 -25.79 -2.83 -17.86
CA LYS A 333 -25.89 -4.29 -17.97
C LYS A 333 -26.10 -4.98 -16.61
N ALA A 334 -25.46 -4.49 -15.54
CA ALA A 334 -25.60 -5.04 -14.22
C ALA A 334 -27.04 -4.89 -13.68
N ALA A 335 -27.73 -3.79 -14.00
CA ALA A 335 -29.13 -3.58 -13.61
C ALA A 335 -30.07 -4.51 -14.38
N VAL A 336 -29.80 -4.85 -15.64
CA VAL A 336 -30.58 -5.82 -16.41
C VAL A 336 -30.62 -7.17 -15.69
N SER A 337 -29.46 -7.68 -15.32
CA SER A 337 -29.36 -8.95 -14.56
C SER A 337 -29.97 -8.84 -13.15
N HIS A 338 -29.81 -7.69 -12.48
CA HIS A 338 -30.35 -7.45 -11.15
C HIS A 338 -31.89 -7.44 -11.14
N PHE A 339 -32.50 -6.99 -12.24
CA PHE A 339 -33.96 -6.97 -12.41
C PHE A 339 -34.52 -8.32 -12.93
N GLY A 340 -33.66 -9.34 -13.08
CA GLY A 340 -34.05 -10.69 -13.46
C GLY A 340 -34.20 -10.92 -14.96
N TRP A 341 -33.69 -9.99 -15.80
CA TRP A 341 -33.71 -10.13 -17.26
C TRP A 341 -32.40 -10.70 -17.77
N THR A 342 -32.46 -11.51 -18.83
CA THR A 342 -31.28 -12.25 -19.32
C THR A 342 -30.48 -11.49 -20.37
N ASP A 343 -31.14 -10.65 -21.19
CA ASP A 343 -30.49 -9.94 -22.28
C ASP A 343 -30.92 -8.47 -22.33
N ALA A 344 -30.01 -7.62 -22.80
CA ALA A 344 -30.25 -6.20 -23.02
C ALA A 344 -31.43 -5.92 -23.95
N LYS A 345 -31.63 -6.75 -25.00
CA LYS A 345 -32.75 -6.61 -25.94
C LYS A 345 -34.09 -6.95 -25.29
N GLU A 346 -34.14 -7.94 -24.43
CA GLU A 346 -35.33 -8.33 -23.68
C GLU A 346 -35.79 -7.23 -22.74
N ALA A 347 -34.82 -6.52 -22.12
CA ALA A 347 -35.12 -5.46 -21.18
C ALA A 347 -35.75 -4.22 -21.80
N ILE A 348 -35.52 -3.95 -23.11
CA ILE A 348 -36.09 -2.79 -23.80
C ILE A 348 -37.63 -2.90 -23.86
N GLY A 349 -38.29 -1.84 -23.43
CA GLY A 349 -39.77 -1.76 -23.39
C GLY A 349 -40.42 -2.33 -22.14
N LYS A 350 -39.67 -3.08 -21.31
CA LYS A 350 -40.13 -3.56 -20.00
C LYS A 350 -40.49 -2.39 -19.10
N THR A 351 -41.47 -2.61 -18.23
CA THR A 351 -41.96 -1.60 -17.30
C THR A 351 -41.21 -1.64 -15.99
N ILE A 352 -40.81 -0.49 -15.48
CA ILE A 352 -40.23 -0.31 -14.15
C ILE A 352 -41.03 0.75 -13.42
N ARG A 353 -41.31 0.47 -12.15
CA ARG A 353 -41.89 1.43 -11.21
C ARG A 353 -40.78 1.95 -10.27
N ALA A 354 -40.50 3.24 -10.30
CA ALA A 354 -39.69 3.90 -9.30
C ALA A 354 -40.54 4.13 -8.03
N VAL A 355 -40.09 3.68 -6.89
CA VAL A 355 -40.79 3.74 -5.60
C VAL A 355 -40.37 5.00 -4.84
N GLY A 356 -41.34 5.80 -4.38
CA GLY A 356 -41.16 7.05 -3.63
C GLY A 356 -42.43 7.86 -3.57
N GLU A 357 -42.40 9.10 -3.07
CA GLU A 357 -43.56 9.97 -2.89
C GLU A 357 -44.35 10.23 -4.18
N HIS A 358 -43.70 10.11 -5.33
CA HIS A 358 -44.32 10.30 -6.67
C HIS A 358 -43.98 9.08 -7.54
N GLY A 359 -44.38 7.86 -7.12
CA GLY A 359 -44.07 6.64 -7.85
C GLY A 359 -44.29 6.79 -9.35
N ILE A 360 -43.24 6.68 -10.15
CA ILE A 360 -43.30 6.85 -11.61
C ILE A 360 -43.24 5.47 -12.25
N ASP A 361 -44.27 5.12 -12.98
CA ASP A 361 -44.28 3.97 -13.89
C ASP A 361 -43.71 4.39 -15.23
N GLY A 362 -42.70 3.71 -15.71
CA GLY A 362 -42.08 4.02 -16.99
C GLY A 362 -41.47 2.81 -17.66
N LYS A 363 -40.82 3.01 -18.79
CA LYS A 363 -40.26 1.94 -19.62
C LYS A 363 -38.75 2.06 -19.77
N VAL A 364 -38.11 0.93 -19.86
CA VAL A 364 -36.70 0.86 -20.27
C VAL A 364 -36.59 1.27 -21.73
N ILE A 365 -35.91 2.39 -22.02
CA ILE A 365 -35.74 2.93 -23.36
C ILE A 365 -34.36 2.59 -23.95
N GLY A 366 -33.36 2.31 -23.12
CA GLY A 366 -32.03 1.97 -23.57
C GLY A 366 -31.18 1.30 -22.49
N ILE A 367 -30.16 0.61 -22.94
CA ILE A 367 -29.17 -0.07 -22.08
C ILE A 367 -27.78 0.46 -22.41
N VAL A 368 -27.05 0.89 -21.39
CA VAL A 368 -25.67 1.34 -21.51
C VAL A 368 -24.71 0.21 -21.08
N GLU A 369 -23.48 0.26 -21.59
CA GLU A 369 -22.41 -0.64 -21.13
C GLU A 369 -22.13 -0.42 -19.64
N ASN A 370 -21.59 -1.42 -18.99
CA ASN A 370 -21.15 -1.28 -17.61
C ASN A 370 -19.98 -0.28 -17.54
N PHE A 371 -20.10 0.70 -16.68
CA PHE A 371 -19.01 1.64 -16.39
C PHE A 371 -18.75 1.75 -14.89
N ASN A 372 -17.50 1.97 -14.51
CA ASN A 372 -17.08 1.99 -13.11
C ASN A 372 -17.30 3.39 -12.53
N TYR A 373 -18.50 3.64 -12.02
CA TYR A 373 -18.86 4.92 -11.39
C TYR A 373 -18.48 5.00 -9.88
N GLU A 374 -18.06 3.86 -9.28
CA GLU A 374 -17.49 3.78 -7.96
C GLU A 374 -16.01 3.37 -8.04
N SER A 375 -15.37 3.23 -6.87
CA SER A 375 -14.01 2.72 -6.78
C SER A 375 -13.88 1.30 -7.36
N LEU A 376 -12.76 1.01 -8.03
CA LEU A 376 -12.42 -0.31 -8.59
C LEU A 376 -12.14 -1.39 -7.51
N TYR A 377 -12.26 -1.06 -6.24
CA TYR A 377 -12.36 -2.07 -5.16
C TYR A 377 -13.65 -2.88 -5.29
N ASN A 378 -14.71 -2.30 -5.86
CA ASN A 378 -16.02 -2.91 -6.04
C ASN A 378 -16.24 -3.34 -7.50
N GLN A 379 -17.04 -4.37 -7.69
CA GLN A 379 -17.60 -4.68 -9.02
C GLN A 379 -18.62 -3.61 -9.41
N VAL A 380 -18.82 -3.44 -10.73
CA VAL A 380 -19.86 -2.53 -11.22
C VAL A 380 -21.21 -2.97 -10.69
N LYS A 381 -21.85 -2.09 -9.92
CA LYS A 381 -23.17 -2.33 -9.34
C LYS A 381 -24.29 -1.99 -10.33
N PRO A 382 -25.51 -2.50 -10.10
CA PRO A 382 -26.70 -2.08 -10.84
C PRO A 382 -26.91 -0.56 -10.78
N LEU A 383 -27.17 0.05 -11.93
CA LEU A 383 -27.38 1.49 -12.07
C LEU A 383 -28.56 1.79 -12.96
N VAL A 384 -29.41 2.67 -12.50
CA VAL A 384 -30.51 3.26 -13.26
C VAL A 384 -30.17 4.71 -13.56
N LEU A 385 -30.26 5.12 -14.83
CA LEU A 385 -30.14 6.51 -15.25
C LEU A 385 -31.55 7.04 -15.56
N ARG A 386 -31.87 8.22 -15.05
CA ARG A 386 -33.12 8.90 -15.24
C ARG A 386 -32.87 10.29 -15.79
N TYR A 387 -33.82 10.78 -16.55
CA TYR A 387 -33.72 12.13 -17.08
C TYR A 387 -34.08 13.18 -16.03
N ARG A 388 -33.30 14.25 -16.00
CA ARG A 388 -33.63 15.52 -15.36
C ARG A 388 -32.82 16.63 -16.05
N ASN A 389 -33.50 17.70 -16.47
CA ASN A 389 -32.86 18.76 -17.26
C ASN A 389 -31.79 19.53 -16.47
N PHE A 390 -31.98 19.70 -15.18
CA PHE A 390 -31.04 20.37 -14.31
C PHE A 390 -30.62 19.48 -13.13
N GLU A 391 -29.33 19.40 -12.92
CA GLU A 391 -28.73 18.69 -11.79
C GLU A 391 -27.53 19.44 -11.22
N ASN A 392 -26.98 18.91 -10.13
CA ASN A 392 -26.01 19.62 -9.31
C ASN A 392 -24.59 19.65 -9.88
N MET A 393 -24.30 18.81 -10.88
CA MET A 393 -22.96 18.68 -11.45
C MET A 393 -23.00 18.87 -12.97
N LEU A 394 -22.11 19.70 -13.47
CA LEU A 394 -21.91 19.91 -14.89
C LEU A 394 -20.57 19.33 -15.31
N SER A 395 -20.58 18.35 -16.17
CA SER A 395 -19.40 17.77 -16.80
C SER A 395 -19.11 18.47 -18.12
N ILE A 396 -17.95 19.06 -18.26
CA ILE A 396 -17.53 19.82 -19.44
C ILE A 396 -16.31 19.13 -20.03
N ARG A 397 -16.45 18.55 -21.22
CA ARG A 397 -15.36 17.94 -21.97
C ARG A 397 -14.65 19.01 -22.78
N MET A 398 -13.32 19.07 -22.62
CA MET A 398 -12.46 20.03 -23.32
C MET A 398 -11.55 19.31 -24.32
N THR A 399 -10.99 20.04 -25.29
CA THR A 399 -10.03 19.48 -26.28
C THR A 399 -8.68 19.08 -25.69
N GLY A 400 -8.34 19.59 -24.51
CA GLY A 400 -7.01 19.39 -23.90
C GLY A 400 -5.96 20.41 -24.35
N GLU A 401 -6.23 21.17 -25.41
CA GLU A 401 -5.45 22.34 -25.78
C GLU A 401 -5.95 23.54 -24.97
N HIS A 402 -5.06 24.43 -24.57
CA HIS A 402 -5.42 25.68 -23.87
C HIS A 402 -6.28 25.52 -22.61
N ILE A 403 -6.13 24.44 -21.85
CA ILE A 403 -6.96 24.08 -20.66
C ILE A 403 -7.16 25.27 -19.72
N ARG A 404 -6.08 26.04 -19.42
CA ARG A 404 -6.17 27.22 -18.53
C ARG A 404 -7.09 28.30 -19.12
N GLN A 405 -6.94 28.61 -20.39
CA GLN A 405 -7.76 29.64 -21.06
C GLN A 405 -9.23 29.22 -21.13
N THR A 406 -9.47 27.94 -21.39
CA THR A 406 -10.84 27.38 -21.42
C THR A 406 -11.47 27.42 -20.03
N ARG A 407 -10.73 27.10 -18.97
CA ARG A 407 -11.19 27.25 -17.60
C ARG A 407 -11.51 28.70 -17.25
N ASP A 408 -10.60 29.63 -17.59
CA ASP A 408 -10.81 31.06 -17.33
C ASP A 408 -12.04 31.59 -18.10
N TYR A 409 -12.28 31.09 -19.31
CA TYR A 409 -13.52 31.38 -20.07
C TYR A 409 -14.76 30.86 -19.33
N ILE A 410 -14.78 29.63 -18.86
CA ILE A 410 -15.89 29.02 -18.12
C ILE A 410 -16.16 29.82 -16.83
N GLU A 411 -15.11 30.15 -16.07
CA GLU A 411 -15.19 30.97 -14.87
C GLU A 411 -15.69 32.38 -15.18
N GLY A 412 -15.28 32.97 -16.30
CA GLY A 412 -15.78 34.26 -16.77
C GLY A 412 -17.29 34.21 -17.08
N GLN A 413 -17.76 33.14 -17.75
CA GLN A 413 -19.22 32.97 -18.00
C GLN A 413 -20.00 32.72 -16.71
N TRP A 414 -19.42 31.99 -15.77
CA TRP A 414 -19.98 31.81 -14.43
C TRP A 414 -20.15 33.13 -13.70
N ASN A 415 -19.09 33.94 -13.63
CA ASN A 415 -19.09 35.23 -12.94
C ASN A 415 -20.08 36.26 -13.54
N ILE A 416 -20.37 36.17 -14.85
CA ILE A 416 -21.40 36.97 -15.48
C ILE A 416 -22.81 36.61 -14.98
N LEU A 417 -23.05 35.30 -14.79
CA LEU A 417 -24.35 34.80 -14.34
C LEU A 417 -24.51 34.83 -12.83
N ARG A 418 -23.37 34.70 -12.09
CA ARG A 418 -23.31 34.53 -10.64
C ARG A 418 -22.14 35.30 -10.03
N PRO A 419 -22.13 36.63 -10.04
CA PRO A 419 -20.99 37.45 -9.60
C PRO A 419 -20.67 37.33 -8.10
N ASN A 420 -21.61 36.86 -7.28
CA ASN A 420 -21.47 36.74 -5.83
C ASN A 420 -21.25 35.29 -5.34
N GLU A 421 -21.10 34.34 -6.24
CA GLU A 421 -20.96 32.94 -5.87
C GLU A 421 -19.60 32.38 -6.28
N PRO A 422 -18.95 31.58 -5.41
CA PRO A 422 -17.66 31.01 -5.74
C PRO A 422 -17.80 29.99 -6.90
N PHE A 423 -16.87 30.06 -7.84
CA PHE A 423 -16.74 29.07 -8.90
C PHE A 423 -16.03 27.83 -8.35
N VAL A 424 -16.79 26.77 -8.09
CA VAL A 424 -16.26 25.51 -7.59
C VAL A 424 -16.14 24.52 -8.73
N SER A 425 -14.91 24.20 -9.10
CA SER A 425 -14.59 23.26 -10.18
C SER A 425 -13.40 22.39 -9.84
N TRP A 426 -13.36 21.19 -10.42
CA TRP A 426 -12.25 20.26 -10.35
C TRP A 426 -12.17 19.40 -11.61
N PHE A 427 -11.05 18.72 -11.82
CA PHE A 427 -10.93 17.74 -12.90
C PHE A 427 -11.38 16.35 -12.42
N LEU A 428 -12.10 15.63 -13.31
CA LEU A 428 -12.66 14.32 -12.99
C LEU A 428 -11.57 13.26 -12.73
N ASP A 429 -10.49 13.30 -13.49
CA ASP A 429 -9.33 12.43 -13.32
C ASP A 429 -8.63 12.65 -11.97
N GLU A 430 -8.46 13.92 -11.54
CA GLU A 430 -7.94 14.26 -10.21
C GLU A 430 -8.86 13.72 -9.10
N GLN A 431 -10.18 13.92 -9.24
CA GLN A 431 -11.17 13.40 -8.29
C GLN A 431 -11.10 11.87 -8.18
N LEU A 432 -11.02 11.17 -9.30
CA LEU A 432 -10.88 9.71 -9.31
C LEU A 432 -9.55 9.25 -8.73
N GLN A 433 -8.49 10.02 -8.91
CA GLN A 433 -7.18 9.71 -8.31
C GLN A 433 -7.22 9.76 -6.78
N THR A 434 -7.99 10.70 -6.19
CA THR A 434 -8.11 10.80 -4.72
C THR A 434 -8.65 9.52 -4.10
N LEU A 435 -9.45 8.73 -4.83
CA LEU A 435 -9.94 7.43 -4.36
C LEU A 435 -8.80 6.42 -4.10
N TYR A 436 -7.64 6.61 -4.73
CA TYR A 436 -6.50 5.71 -4.66
C TYR A 436 -5.27 6.34 -3.99
N ASP A 437 -5.39 7.57 -3.49
CA ASP A 437 -4.28 8.30 -2.86
C ASP A 437 -3.69 7.52 -1.68
N SER A 438 -4.54 6.95 -0.83
CA SER A 438 -4.10 6.15 0.31
C SER A 438 -3.27 4.94 -0.13
N ALA A 439 -3.71 4.24 -1.19
CA ALA A 439 -2.98 3.10 -1.73
C ALA A 439 -1.67 3.53 -2.42
N THR A 440 -1.66 4.68 -3.09
CA THR A 440 -0.47 5.25 -3.73
C THR A 440 0.57 5.65 -2.68
N ARG A 441 0.15 6.31 -1.61
CA ARG A 441 1.01 6.64 -0.46
C ARG A 441 1.56 5.39 0.20
N MET A 442 0.70 4.38 0.43
CA MET A 442 1.12 3.08 0.94
C MET A 442 2.20 2.44 0.05
N SER A 443 2.00 2.39 -1.26
CA SER A 443 3.00 1.86 -2.21
C SER A 443 4.33 2.58 -2.10
N THR A 444 4.30 3.90 -2.00
CA THR A 444 5.50 4.74 -1.88
C THR A 444 6.25 4.44 -0.58
N LEU A 445 5.55 4.37 0.55
CA LEU A 445 6.14 4.02 1.84
C LEU A 445 6.72 2.60 1.83
N PHE A 446 6.02 1.61 1.25
CA PHE A 446 6.53 0.25 1.07
C PHE A 446 7.86 0.23 0.29
N ARG A 447 7.97 1.04 -0.76
CA ARG A 447 9.20 1.17 -1.57
C ARG A 447 10.38 1.67 -0.74
N TYR A 448 10.16 2.70 0.07
CA TYR A 448 11.21 3.23 0.95
C TYR A 448 11.62 2.23 2.03
N PHE A 449 10.66 1.62 2.73
CA PHE A 449 10.97 0.63 3.78
C PHE A 449 11.64 -0.63 3.22
N SER A 450 11.22 -1.10 2.04
CA SER A 450 11.89 -2.22 1.36
C SER A 450 13.33 -1.87 0.99
N GLY A 451 13.57 -0.64 0.53
CA GLY A 451 14.93 -0.13 0.26
C GLY A 451 15.80 -0.13 1.52
N ILE A 452 15.26 0.38 2.64
CA ILE A 452 15.94 0.39 3.95
C ILE A 452 16.23 -1.04 4.43
N ALA A 453 15.25 -1.95 4.32
CA ALA A 453 15.41 -3.34 4.74
C ALA A 453 16.54 -4.05 3.98
N ILE A 454 16.60 -3.86 2.64
CA ILE A 454 17.69 -4.40 1.82
C ILE A 454 19.03 -3.76 2.18
N PHE A 455 19.07 -2.45 2.33
CA PHE A 455 20.29 -1.75 2.70
C PHE A 455 20.87 -2.28 4.00
N ILE A 456 20.04 -2.44 5.04
CA ILE A 456 20.46 -3.01 6.34
C ILE A 456 20.91 -4.47 6.16
N ALA A 457 20.18 -5.26 5.34
CA ALA A 457 20.56 -6.65 5.06
C ALA A 457 21.94 -6.74 4.37
N CYS A 458 22.20 -5.85 3.42
CA CYS A 458 23.49 -5.77 2.72
C CYS A 458 24.63 -5.32 3.64
N LEU A 459 24.39 -4.37 4.55
CA LEU A 459 25.39 -3.98 5.57
C LEU A 459 25.76 -5.15 6.46
N GLY A 460 24.79 -5.98 6.88
CA GLY A 460 25.05 -7.18 7.66
C GLY A 460 25.87 -8.21 6.92
N LEU A 461 25.51 -8.46 5.67
CA LEU A 461 26.25 -9.38 4.81
C LEU A 461 27.68 -8.90 4.53
N PHE A 462 27.85 -7.60 4.27
CA PHE A 462 29.14 -6.96 4.07
C PHE A 462 30.04 -7.13 5.30
N GLY A 463 29.53 -6.83 6.49
CA GLY A 463 30.29 -6.98 7.74
C GLY A 463 30.70 -8.43 8.01
N LEU A 464 29.77 -9.38 7.82
CA LEU A 464 30.03 -10.80 7.96
C LEU A 464 31.05 -11.33 6.94
N ALA A 465 30.91 -10.95 5.67
CA ALA A 465 31.84 -11.31 4.61
C ALA A 465 33.22 -10.77 4.92
N SER A 466 33.32 -9.48 5.30
CA SER A 466 34.58 -8.82 5.68
C SER A 466 35.31 -9.59 6.76
N PHE A 467 34.61 -9.94 7.83
CA PHE A 467 35.17 -10.69 8.95
C PHE A 467 35.60 -12.11 8.56
N THR A 468 34.77 -12.82 7.80
CA THR A 468 35.09 -14.20 7.36
C THR A 468 36.30 -14.21 6.44
N ILE A 469 36.42 -13.23 5.54
CA ILE A 469 37.56 -13.10 4.63
C ILE A 469 38.83 -12.77 5.37
N GLN A 470 38.81 -11.86 6.37
CA GLN A 470 39.94 -11.55 7.20
C GLN A 470 40.50 -12.79 7.90
N ARG A 471 39.65 -13.69 8.43
CA ARG A 471 40.06 -14.96 9.01
C ARG A 471 40.67 -15.95 8.03
N ARG A 472 40.25 -15.93 6.79
CA ARG A 472 40.75 -16.83 5.73
C ARG A 472 41.89 -16.20 4.91
N THR A 473 42.42 -15.04 5.33
CA THR A 473 43.45 -14.31 4.56
C THR A 473 44.70 -15.18 4.35
N LYS A 474 45.13 -15.95 5.37
CA LYS A 474 46.25 -16.87 5.27
C LYS A 474 45.97 -18.03 4.28
N GLU A 475 44.77 -18.62 4.34
CA GLU A 475 44.32 -19.66 3.40
C GLU A 475 44.26 -19.15 1.96
N ILE A 476 43.71 -17.94 1.80
CA ILE A 476 43.61 -17.25 0.49
C ILE A 476 45.03 -16.95 -0.05
N GLY A 477 45.92 -16.48 0.79
CA GLY A 477 47.33 -16.24 0.47
C GLY A 477 48.05 -17.50 -0.04
N ILE A 478 47.90 -18.61 0.67
CA ILE A 478 48.49 -19.91 0.28
C ILE A 478 47.93 -20.37 -1.06
N ARG A 479 46.61 -20.32 -1.25
CA ARG A 479 45.98 -20.72 -2.52
C ARG A 479 46.40 -19.85 -3.69
N LYS A 480 46.63 -18.54 -3.45
CA LYS A 480 47.12 -17.61 -4.45
C LYS A 480 48.54 -17.92 -4.87
N VAL A 481 49.41 -18.24 -3.92
CA VAL A 481 50.80 -18.69 -4.18
C VAL A 481 50.82 -20.00 -4.96
N LEU A 482 49.84 -20.88 -4.70
CA LEU A 482 49.66 -22.16 -5.42
C LEU A 482 48.98 -22.00 -6.79
N GLY A 483 48.78 -20.74 -7.27
CA GLY A 483 48.28 -20.46 -8.62
C GLY A 483 46.76 -20.41 -8.76
N ALA A 484 46.01 -20.28 -7.67
CA ALA A 484 44.55 -20.10 -7.79
C ALA A 484 44.19 -18.78 -8.47
N SER A 485 43.35 -18.82 -9.50
CA SER A 485 42.85 -17.65 -10.21
C SER A 485 41.92 -16.80 -9.33
N LEU A 486 41.91 -15.48 -9.58
CA LEU A 486 41.02 -14.53 -8.91
C LEU A 486 39.55 -14.98 -8.94
N ASN A 487 39.06 -15.42 -10.10
CA ASN A 487 37.68 -15.86 -10.26
C ASN A 487 37.34 -17.08 -9.38
N ARG A 488 38.28 -18.02 -9.25
CA ARG A 488 38.09 -19.22 -8.41
C ARG A 488 38.01 -18.87 -6.93
N LEU A 489 38.79 -17.88 -6.49
CA LEU A 489 38.74 -17.34 -5.12
C LEU A 489 37.44 -16.58 -4.86
N LEU A 490 36.99 -15.75 -5.81
CA LEU A 490 35.71 -15.03 -5.70
C LEU A 490 34.52 -15.97 -5.59
N ILE A 491 34.45 -16.99 -6.46
CA ILE A 491 33.38 -18.00 -6.43
C ILE A 491 33.39 -18.75 -5.09
N LEU A 492 34.55 -19.16 -4.60
CA LEU A 492 34.67 -19.85 -3.32
C LEU A 492 34.14 -19.03 -2.15
N LEU A 493 34.47 -17.73 -2.10
CA LEU A 493 34.06 -16.83 -1.02
C LEU A 493 32.59 -16.41 -1.11
N SER A 494 32.06 -16.30 -2.32
CA SER A 494 30.67 -15.88 -2.53
C SER A 494 29.67 -17.03 -2.44
N LYS A 495 30.08 -18.28 -2.77
CA LYS A 495 29.20 -19.46 -2.86
C LYS A 495 28.35 -19.68 -1.61
N GLU A 496 28.95 -19.56 -0.42
CA GLU A 496 28.26 -19.81 0.85
C GLU A 496 27.10 -18.81 1.05
N TYR A 497 27.37 -17.51 0.84
CA TYR A 497 26.39 -16.46 1.02
C TYR A 497 25.31 -16.48 -0.08
N THR A 498 25.71 -16.72 -1.32
CA THR A 498 24.76 -16.87 -2.44
C THR A 498 23.78 -17.99 -2.20
N LEU A 499 24.26 -19.15 -1.70
CA LEU A 499 23.39 -20.27 -1.35
C LEU A 499 22.36 -19.90 -0.27
N LEU A 500 22.77 -19.12 0.76
CA LEU A 500 21.85 -18.67 1.82
C LEU A 500 20.76 -17.74 1.27
N VAL A 501 21.11 -16.84 0.34
CA VAL A 501 20.14 -15.96 -0.32
C VAL A 501 19.20 -16.75 -1.24
N VAL A 502 19.70 -17.77 -1.94
CA VAL A 502 18.85 -18.68 -2.74
C VAL A 502 17.87 -19.44 -1.84
N LEU A 503 18.34 -19.96 -0.70
CA LEU A 503 17.46 -20.60 0.28
C LEU A 503 16.44 -19.63 0.87
N ALA A 504 16.81 -18.37 1.08
CA ALA A 504 15.89 -17.33 1.51
C ALA A 504 14.77 -17.08 0.49
N ASN A 505 15.07 -17.15 -0.83
CA ASN A 505 14.04 -17.08 -1.88
C ASN A 505 13.03 -18.22 -1.77
N ILE A 506 13.50 -19.45 -1.53
CA ILE A 506 12.62 -20.63 -1.40
C ILE A 506 11.64 -20.46 -0.24
N VAL A 507 12.06 -19.83 0.86
CA VAL A 507 11.20 -19.53 2.02
C VAL A 507 10.29 -18.33 1.75
N ALA A 508 10.85 -17.28 1.12
CA ALA A 508 10.14 -16.03 0.91
C ALA A 508 9.01 -16.12 -0.11
N TRP A 509 9.18 -16.89 -1.19
CA TRP A 509 8.20 -16.95 -2.28
C TRP A 509 6.83 -17.49 -1.85
N PRO A 510 6.73 -18.64 -1.16
CA PRO A 510 5.42 -19.09 -0.66
C PRO A 510 4.77 -18.11 0.30
N LEU A 511 5.56 -17.51 1.20
CA LEU A 511 5.05 -16.55 2.18
C LEU A 511 4.55 -15.28 1.49
N ALA A 512 5.31 -14.73 0.55
CA ALA A 512 4.91 -13.56 -0.23
C ALA A 512 3.66 -13.86 -1.07
N TYR A 513 3.57 -15.05 -1.66
CA TYR A 513 2.38 -15.48 -2.41
C TYR A 513 1.14 -15.49 -1.53
N LEU A 514 1.21 -16.10 -0.34
CA LEU A 514 0.08 -16.18 0.60
C LEU A 514 -0.37 -14.78 1.05
N VAL A 515 0.58 -13.93 1.47
CA VAL A 515 0.27 -12.58 1.93
C VAL A 515 -0.32 -11.73 0.80
N MET A 516 0.28 -11.76 -0.38
CA MET A 516 -0.17 -10.95 -1.51
C MET A 516 -1.45 -11.46 -2.15
N SER A 517 -1.69 -12.77 -2.17
CA SER A 517 -2.95 -13.33 -2.67
C SER A 517 -4.14 -12.94 -1.79
N ASN A 518 -3.95 -12.91 -0.47
CA ASN A 518 -4.98 -12.46 0.46
C ASN A 518 -5.26 -10.97 0.27
N TRP A 519 -4.20 -10.13 0.22
CA TRP A 519 -4.35 -8.71 0.00
C TRP A 519 -5.04 -8.36 -1.35
N LEU A 520 -4.69 -9.07 -2.42
CA LEU A 520 -5.35 -8.91 -3.72
C LEU A 520 -6.81 -9.39 -3.70
N GLY A 521 -7.19 -10.23 -2.73
CA GLY A 521 -8.57 -10.70 -2.54
C GLY A 521 -9.56 -9.58 -2.26
N ASP A 522 -9.12 -8.47 -1.67
CA ASP A 522 -9.93 -7.30 -1.36
C ASP A 522 -10.32 -6.47 -2.59
N PHE A 523 -9.69 -6.75 -3.75
CA PHE A 523 -9.96 -6.04 -5.00
C PHE A 523 -10.87 -6.84 -5.92
N ALA A 524 -11.94 -6.23 -6.41
CA ALA A 524 -12.80 -6.83 -7.44
C ALA A 524 -12.03 -6.98 -8.77
N TYR A 525 -11.19 -6.00 -9.07
CA TYR A 525 -10.33 -5.99 -10.27
C TYR A 525 -8.87 -6.12 -9.82
N ARG A 526 -8.28 -7.29 -10.04
CA ARG A 526 -6.94 -7.60 -9.54
C ARG A 526 -6.01 -8.12 -10.62
N VAL A 527 -4.72 -7.82 -10.48
CA VAL A 527 -3.67 -8.42 -11.30
C VAL A 527 -3.43 -9.87 -10.89
N SER A 528 -3.07 -10.71 -11.85
CA SER A 528 -2.58 -12.06 -11.55
C SER A 528 -1.15 -12.00 -11.01
N LEU A 529 -0.85 -12.81 -9.99
CA LEU A 529 0.50 -12.97 -9.44
C LEU A 529 1.36 -13.73 -10.46
N LYS A 530 2.03 -12.99 -11.33
CA LYS A 530 2.87 -13.57 -12.39
C LYS A 530 4.20 -14.06 -11.83
N PRO A 531 4.68 -15.27 -12.19
CA PRO A 531 5.95 -15.82 -11.68
C PRO A 531 7.16 -14.92 -11.88
N TRP A 532 7.18 -14.11 -12.94
CA TRP A 532 8.31 -13.24 -13.25
C TRP A 532 8.62 -12.20 -12.14
N ILE A 533 7.61 -11.79 -11.33
CA ILE A 533 7.81 -10.87 -10.20
C ILE A 533 8.70 -11.55 -9.15
N PHE A 534 8.45 -12.82 -8.86
CA PHE A 534 9.22 -13.62 -7.89
C PHE A 534 10.65 -13.87 -8.41
N PHE A 535 10.79 -14.32 -9.65
CA PHE A 535 12.09 -14.55 -10.27
C PHE A 535 12.89 -13.25 -10.42
N GLY A 536 12.27 -12.17 -10.88
CA GLY A 536 12.92 -10.87 -11.03
C GLY A 536 13.43 -10.31 -9.71
N THR A 537 12.57 -10.33 -8.68
CA THR A 537 12.94 -9.86 -7.33
C THR A 537 14.01 -10.75 -6.71
N GLY A 538 13.86 -12.08 -6.80
CA GLY A 538 14.82 -13.03 -6.28
C GLY A 538 16.19 -12.88 -6.94
N SER A 539 16.23 -12.75 -8.26
CA SER A 539 17.48 -12.53 -9.01
C SER A 539 18.13 -11.21 -8.65
N LEU A 540 17.34 -10.14 -8.47
CA LEU A 540 17.83 -8.84 -8.03
C LEU A 540 18.52 -8.92 -6.67
N VAL A 541 17.91 -9.59 -5.69
CA VAL A 541 18.50 -9.74 -4.34
C VAL A 541 19.76 -10.58 -4.38
N VAL A 542 19.80 -11.66 -5.18
CA VAL A 542 21.00 -12.47 -5.39
C VAL A 542 22.10 -11.63 -6.02
N LEU A 543 21.80 -10.80 -7.02
CA LEU A 543 22.76 -9.90 -7.67
C LEU A 543 23.32 -8.88 -6.66
N ILE A 544 22.46 -8.24 -5.87
CA ILE A 544 22.88 -7.28 -4.85
C ILE A 544 23.80 -7.96 -3.83
N ALA A 545 23.45 -9.16 -3.36
CA ALA A 545 24.28 -9.93 -2.43
C ALA A 545 25.64 -10.31 -3.05
N LEU A 546 25.66 -10.73 -4.33
CA LEU A 546 26.89 -11.02 -5.06
C LEU A 546 27.78 -9.78 -5.21
N VAL A 547 27.21 -8.64 -5.54
CA VAL A 547 27.96 -7.36 -5.64
C VAL A 547 28.54 -6.99 -4.27
N THR A 548 27.74 -7.09 -3.21
CA THR A 548 28.17 -6.75 -1.84
C THR A 548 29.33 -7.62 -1.37
N VAL A 549 29.24 -8.93 -1.54
CA VAL A 549 30.32 -9.87 -1.16
C VAL A 549 31.49 -9.81 -2.13
N GLY A 550 31.21 -9.70 -3.42
CA GLY A 550 32.20 -9.63 -4.49
C GLY A 550 33.13 -8.44 -4.37
N PHE A 551 32.57 -7.25 -4.07
CA PHE A 551 33.38 -6.03 -3.89
C PHE A 551 34.46 -6.22 -2.80
N HIS A 552 34.06 -6.79 -1.66
CA HIS A 552 35.01 -7.02 -0.56
C HIS A 552 35.99 -8.15 -0.86
N SER A 553 35.52 -9.23 -1.45
CA SER A 553 36.35 -10.37 -1.87
C SER A 553 37.40 -9.97 -2.90
N LEU A 554 37.03 -9.10 -3.85
CA LEU A 554 37.93 -8.57 -4.89
C LEU A 554 39.07 -7.74 -4.26
N ARG A 555 38.73 -6.88 -3.28
CA ARG A 555 39.72 -6.05 -2.57
C ARG A 555 40.78 -6.91 -1.87
N VAL A 556 40.36 -7.97 -1.18
CA VAL A 556 41.29 -8.85 -0.46
C VAL A 556 42.07 -9.78 -1.41
N ALA A 557 41.40 -10.30 -2.46
CA ALA A 557 42.08 -11.12 -3.46
C ALA A 557 43.14 -10.35 -4.28
N ARG A 558 43.06 -9.01 -4.36
CA ARG A 558 44.06 -8.14 -4.97
C ARG A 558 45.24 -7.82 -4.02
N MET A 559 45.14 -8.08 -2.71
CA MET A 559 46.24 -7.83 -1.77
C MET A 559 47.48 -8.66 -2.10
N ASN A 560 48.67 -8.12 -1.79
CA ASN A 560 49.94 -8.81 -2.01
C ASN A 560 50.06 -10.02 -1.05
N PRO A 561 50.26 -11.26 -1.58
CA PRO A 561 50.34 -12.45 -0.77
C PRO A 561 51.46 -12.43 0.25
N VAL A 562 52.58 -11.72 -0.01
CA VAL A 562 53.68 -11.58 0.92
C VAL A 562 53.29 -10.80 2.19
N LYS A 563 52.43 -9.77 2.07
CA LYS A 563 51.91 -9.05 3.24
C LYS A 563 50.92 -9.88 4.04
N SER A 564 50.16 -10.77 3.40
CA SER A 564 49.18 -11.64 4.08
C SER A 564 49.83 -12.82 4.87
N LEU A 565 51.09 -13.16 4.56
CA LEU A 565 51.84 -14.20 5.26
C LEU A 565 52.75 -13.63 6.36
N LYS A 566 53.05 -12.33 6.37
CA LYS A 566 54.02 -11.65 7.27
C LYS A 566 53.37 -11.02 8.52
N ASN A 567 52.02 -10.92 8.58
CA ASN A 567 51.32 -10.43 9.77
C ASN A 567 51.16 -11.58 10.78
N GLU A 568 52.12 -11.69 11.72
CA GLU A 568 51.97 -12.37 13.00
C GLU A 568 51.41 -11.44 14.06
#